data_7e658dc11dac4c70d942354383450370
#
_entry.id   7e658dc11dac4c70d942354383450370
#
_cell.length_a   1.000
_cell.length_b   1.000
_cell.length_c   1.000
_cell.angle_alpha   90.00
_cell.angle_beta   90.00
_cell.angle_gamma   90.00
#
_symmetry.space_group_name_H-M   'P 1'
#
loop_
_entity.id
_entity.type
_entity.pdbx_description
1 polymer ?
#
loop_
_entity_poly.entity_id
_entity_poly.type
_entity_poly.pdbx_seq_one_letter_code
_entity_poly.pdbx_strand_id
1 'polypeptide(L)'
;LAAFEGRRLADVGGLEEFAADIQRQFDSFLGERAEHGLEAWQHSFELGSNQPGGSAPNGDIVTLVARGAELPDNARLLVLDDISEIVSAQRSQAWGEVARRLAHEIKNPLTPIQLSAERLEMKLSGKVPPPEQAILTKSVKTIVDQVDAMKRLVNEFRDYARLPAAELNPVDLNALVAEVMQLYDDENAKVPVHMELDAGCPKIMGDAHQLRQVVHNLLQNAQDATESAVSAGSKPGAVVIKTQWVESSGRVRLSVLDQGCGFPENILRRAFEPYVTTKVRGTGLGLAVVKKIADEHASRVDIANRVVDGKIGGAQVSLSFAIQKTAQT
;
A
#
# COMPACT_ATOMS: atom_id res chain seq x y z
N LEU A 1 31.76 6.86 5.87
CA LEU A 1 32.95 6.07 5.42
C LEU A 1 34.15 6.33 6.32
N ALA A 2 34.57 7.57 6.60
CA ALA A 2 35.73 7.88 7.43
C ALA A 2 35.72 7.23 8.84
N ALA A 3 34.56 6.92 9.41
CA ALA A 3 34.46 6.27 10.73
C ALA A 3 34.85 4.78 10.74
N PHE A 4 34.99 4.16 9.59
CA PHE A 4 35.32 2.73 9.44
C PHE A 4 36.74 2.50 8.85
N GLU A 5 37.47 3.57 8.55
CA GLU A 5 38.83 3.48 8.02
C GLU A 5 39.75 2.80 9.03
N GLY A 6 40.51 1.82 8.56
CA GLY A 6 41.44 1.02 9.40
C GLY A 6 40.76 -0.05 10.27
N ARG A 7 39.43 -0.29 10.13
CA ARG A 7 38.73 -1.37 10.83
C ARG A 7 38.50 -2.56 9.91
N ARG A 8 38.42 -3.75 10.50
CA ARG A 8 38.00 -4.94 9.77
C ARG A 8 36.48 -4.92 9.61
N LEU A 9 35.99 -5.44 8.50
CA LEU A 9 34.56 -5.58 8.25
C LEU A 9 33.83 -6.38 9.36
N ALA A 10 34.49 -7.43 9.87
CA ALA A 10 34.03 -8.24 10.98
C ALA A 10 33.92 -7.51 12.32
N ASP A 11 34.59 -6.36 12.50
CA ASP A 11 34.55 -5.58 13.73
C ASP A 11 33.42 -4.54 13.72
N VAL A 12 32.62 -4.51 12.64
CA VAL A 12 31.44 -3.64 12.52
C VAL A 12 30.22 -4.38 13.02
N GLY A 13 29.63 -3.91 14.14
CA GLY A 13 28.49 -4.56 14.77
C GLY A 13 27.31 -4.79 13.81
N GLY A 14 26.85 -6.03 13.73
CA GLY A 14 25.77 -6.45 12.84
C GLY A 14 26.20 -6.88 11.43
N LEU A 15 27.51 -6.85 11.12
CA LEU A 15 28.05 -7.31 9.84
C LEU A 15 29.00 -8.53 9.99
N GLU A 16 29.03 -9.15 11.16
CA GLU A 16 29.95 -10.26 11.47
C GLU A 16 29.71 -11.46 10.55
N GLU A 17 28.45 -11.84 10.36
CA GLU A 17 28.05 -12.97 9.51
C GLU A 17 28.31 -12.66 8.03
N PHE A 18 27.97 -11.45 7.60
CA PHE A 18 28.26 -10.97 6.26
C PHE A 18 29.78 -10.93 5.96
N ALA A 19 30.60 -10.50 6.93
CA ALA A 19 32.01 -10.50 6.79
C ALA A 19 32.60 -11.91 6.65
N ALA A 20 32.06 -12.89 7.39
CA ALA A 20 32.46 -14.29 7.27
C ALA A 20 32.05 -14.86 5.89
N ASP A 21 30.91 -14.47 5.34
CA ASP A 21 30.48 -14.88 4.01
C ASP A 21 31.39 -14.31 2.92
N ILE A 22 31.73 -13.02 2.99
CA ILE A 22 32.67 -12.37 2.08
C ILE A 22 34.04 -13.08 2.13
N GLN A 23 34.50 -13.43 3.34
CA GLN A 23 35.76 -14.15 3.47
C GLN A 23 35.70 -15.51 2.77
N ARG A 24 34.61 -16.27 2.96
CA ARG A 24 34.43 -17.56 2.27
C ARG A 24 34.42 -17.43 0.75
N GLN A 25 33.82 -16.36 0.21
CA GLN A 25 33.81 -16.11 -1.22
C GLN A 25 35.24 -15.81 -1.74
N PHE A 26 36.02 -15.04 -1.02
CA PHE A 26 37.44 -14.81 -1.39
C PHE A 26 38.27 -16.11 -1.34
N ASP A 27 38.06 -16.94 -0.32
CA ASP A 27 38.86 -18.19 -0.17
C ASP A 27 38.50 -19.20 -1.29
N SER A 28 37.20 -19.31 -1.67
CA SER A 28 36.77 -20.11 -2.83
C SER A 28 37.36 -19.58 -4.14
N PHE A 29 37.26 -18.26 -4.35
CA PHE A 29 37.82 -17.60 -5.54
C PHE A 29 39.29 -17.83 -5.72
N LEU A 30 40.07 -17.73 -4.64
CA LEU A 30 41.53 -17.96 -4.70
C LEU A 30 41.88 -19.40 -5.08
N GLY A 31 41.08 -20.38 -4.65
CA GLY A 31 41.18 -21.77 -5.09
C GLY A 31 40.90 -21.95 -6.58
N GLU A 32 39.80 -21.39 -7.07
CA GLU A 32 39.36 -21.50 -8.47
C GLU A 32 40.20 -20.67 -9.45
N ARG A 33 40.76 -19.56 -9.00
CA ARG A 33 41.65 -18.71 -9.83
C ARG A 33 42.89 -19.47 -10.30
N ALA A 34 43.45 -20.31 -9.45
CA ALA A 34 44.58 -21.13 -9.79
C ALA A 34 44.29 -22.14 -10.92
N GLU A 35 43.05 -22.58 -11.05
CA GLU A 35 42.62 -23.57 -12.04
C GLU A 35 42.00 -22.95 -13.30
N HIS A 36 41.26 -21.83 -13.20
CA HIS A 36 40.43 -21.28 -14.25
C HIS A 36 40.79 -19.85 -14.71
N GLY A 37 41.79 -19.19 -14.09
CA GLY A 37 42.27 -17.87 -14.50
C GLY A 37 41.25 -16.72 -14.28
N LEU A 38 40.34 -16.84 -13.32
CA LEU A 38 39.33 -15.82 -13.01
C LEU A 38 39.97 -14.54 -12.48
N GLU A 39 39.54 -13.37 -12.93
CA GLU A 39 40.05 -12.08 -12.49
C GLU A 39 39.24 -11.48 -11.30
N ALA A 40 37.97 -11.82 -11.17
CA ALA A 40 37.10 -11.35 -10.12
C ALA A 40 35.96 -12.35 -9.85
N TRP A 41 35.35 -12.26 -8.66
CA TRP A 41 34.16 -12.98 -8.32
C TRP A 41 32.97 -12.00 -8.09
N GLN A 42 31.75 -12.50 -8.23
CA GLN A 42 30.52 -11.76 -7.95
C GLN A 42 29.54 -12.66 -7.22
N HIS A 43 28.92 -12.15 -6.14
CA HIS A 43 27.91 -12.87 -5.38
C HIS A 43 26.86 -11.90 -4.83
N SER A 44 25.60 -12.37 -4.71
CA SER A 44 24.49 -11.58 -4.16
C SER A 44 24.23 -12.01 -2.72
N PHE A 45 24.04 -11.04 -1.83
CA PHE A 45 23.75 -11.23 -0.42
C PHE A 45 22.44 -10.57 -0.05
N GLU A 46 21.63 -11.22 0.77
CA GLU A 46 20.44 -10.63 1.39
C GLU A 46 20.74 -10.36 2.88
N LEU A 47 20.79 -9.09 3.25
CA LEU A 47 20.96 -8.67 4.64
C LEU A 47 19.57 -8.38 5.22
N GLY A 48 19.08 -9.26 6.10
CA GLY A 48 17.86 -9.05 6.86
C GLY A 48 18.18 -8.54 8.27
N SER A 49 17.39 -7.63 8.80
CA SER A 49 17.52 -7.17 10.19
C SER A 49 16.98 -8.26 11.15
N ASN A 50 17.69 -9.37 11.28
CA ASN A 50 17.38 -10.42 12.25
C ASN A 50 18.18 -10.19 13.55
N GLN A 51 18.04 -8.99 14.16
CA GLN A 51 18.57 -8.78 15.52
C GLN A 51 17.42 -8.86 16.53
N PRO A 52 17.49 -9.75 17.54
CA PRO A 52 16.58 -9.73 18.67
C PRO A 52 16.88 -8.49 19.53
N GLY A 53 16.14 -7.41 19.32
CA GLY A 53 16.23 -6.17 20.12
C GLY A 53 16.25 -4.85 19.35
N GLY A 54 16.34 -4.84 18.04
CA GLY A 54 16.30 -3.63 17.22
C GLY A 54 14.90 -3.42 16.62
N SER A 55 14.11 -2.52 17.19
CA SER A 55 12.85 -2.06 16.59
C SER A 55 13.13 -1.15 15.40
N ALA A 56 13.47 -1.73 14.24
CA ALA A 56 13.20 -1.07 12.97
C ALA A 56 11.77 -1.44 12.56
N PRO A 57 10.88 -0.47 12.30
CA PRO A 57 9.45 -0.76 12.04
C PRO A 57 9.16 -1.37 10.67
N ASN A 58 10.16 -1.57 9.82
CA ASN A 58 10.09 -2.35 8.59
C ASN A 58 11.39 -3.14 8.48
N GLY A 59 11.30 -4.46 8.47
CA GLY A 59 12.44 -5.33 8.18
C GLY A 59 12.79 -5.23 6.68
N ASP A 60 13.38 -4.13 6.27
CA ASP A 60 13.83 -3.97 4.90
C ASP A 60 15.02 -4.93 4.66
N ILE A 61 14.79 -5.91 3.81
CA ILE A 61 15.84 -6.79 3.31
C ILE A 61 16.68 -5.96 2.32
N VAL A 62 17.94 -5.70 2.68
CA VAL A 62 18.88 -5.05 1.78
C VAL A 62 19.54 -6.12 0.91
N THR A 63 19.40 -5.99 -0.41
CA THR A 63 20.05 -6.90 -1.37
C THR A 63 21.31 -6.24 -1.92
N LEU A 64 22.46 -6.80 -1.57
CA LEU A 64 23.76 -6.32 -2.03
C LEU A 64 24.36 -7.25 -3.08
N VAL A 65 24.96 -6.70 -4.11
CA VAL A 65 25.90 -7.41 -4.99
C VAL A 65 27.31 -7.06 -4.57
N ALA A 66 28.04 -8.06 -4.14
CA ALA A 66 29.45 -7.93 -3.83
C ALA A 66 30.30 -8.44 -4.99
N ARG A 67 31.30 -7.66 -5.39
CA ARG A 67 32.34 -8.03 -6.35
C ARG A 67 33.67 -7.93 -5.67
N GLY A 68 34.46 -9.01 -5.74
CA GLY A 68 35.80 -9.05 -5.16
C GLY A 68 36.85 -9.41 -6.17
N ALA A 69 38.01 -8.78 -6.05
CA ALA A 69 39.18 -9.07 -6.84
C ALA A 69 40.44 -9.01 -5.97
N GLU A 70 41.49 -9.73 -6.35
CA GLU A 70 42.81 -9.63 -5.74
C GLU A 70 43.67 -8.66 -6.54
N LEU A 71 44.24 -7.71 -5.85
CA LEU A 71 45.18 -6.71 -6.39
C LEU A 71 46.61 -7.15 -6.19
N PRO A 72 47.61 -6.49 -6.85
CA PRO A 72 49.02 -6.67 -6.52
C PRO A 72 49.27 -6.54 -5.01
N ASP A 73 50.29 -7.23 -4.50
CA ASP A 73 50.66 -7.28 -3.07
C ASP A 73 49.62 -7.97 -2.14
N ASN A 74 48.84 -8.92 -2.69
CA ASN A 74 47.82 -9.64 -1.95
C ASN A 74 46.72 -8.74 -1.32
N ALA A 75 46.57 -7.52 -1.80
CA ALA A 75 45.50 -6.64 -1.41
C ALA A 75 44.17 -7.15 -2.01
N ARG A 76 43.09 -7.00 -1.26
CA ARG A 76 41.71 -7.41 -1.71
C ARG A 76 40.86 -6.18 -1.95
N LEU A 77 40.26 -6.10 -3.13
CA LEU A 77 39.27 -5.11 -3.48
C LEU A 77 37.90 -5.74 -3.30
N LEU A 78 37.01 -5.06 -2.59
CA LEU A 78 35.61 -5.41 -2.45
C LEU A 78 34.76 -4.20 -2.85
N VAL A 79 33.88 -4.39 -3.82
CA VAL A 79 32.86 -3.40 -4.23
C VAL A 79 31.49 -3.94 -3.85
N LEU A 80 30.69 -3.12 -3.19
CA LEU A 80 29.32 -3.45 -2.76
C LEU A 80 28.36 -2.49 -3.45
N ASP A 81 27.44 -3.06 -4.23
CA ASP A 81 26.36 -2.34 -4.89
C ASP A 81 25.04 -2.70 -4.21
N ASP A 82 24.33 -1.70 -3.69
CA ASP A 82 22.95 -1.88 -3.21
C ASP A 82 21.99 -1.93 -4.39
N ILE A 83 21.42 -3.11 -4.63
CA ILE A 83 20.46 -3.35 -5.70
C ILE A 83 19.03 -3.56 -5.19
N SER A 84 18.74 -3.22 -3.92
CA SER A 84 17.45 -3.44 -3.28
C SER A 84 16.31 -2.82 -4.08
N GLU A 85 16.47 -1.57 -4.53
CA GLU A 85 15.47 -0.87 -5.35
C GLU A 85 15.23 -1.56 -6.69
N ILE A 86 16.31 -2.02 -7.36
CA ILE A 86 16.21 -2.71 -8.66
C ILE A 86 15.47 -4.03 -8.50
N VAL A 87 15.81 -4.84 -7.50
CA VAL A 87 15.18 -6.13 -7.23
C VAL A 87 13.71 -5.92 -6.83
N SER A 88 13.42 -4.93 -5.99
CA SER A 88 12.04 -4.58 -5.59
C SER A 88 11.21 -4.15 -6.80
N ALA A 89 11.76 -3.30 -7.67
CA ALA A 89 11.08 -2.86 -8.88
C ALA A 89 10.80 -4.03 -9.84
N GLN A 90 11.78 -4.91 -10.06
CA GLN A 90 11.59 -6.11 -10.90
C GLN A 90 10.55 -7.07 -10.32
N ARG A 91 10.57 -7.33 -9.00
CA ARG A 91 9.56 -8.14 -8.32
C ARG A 91 8.18 -7.52 -8.47
N SER A 92 8.05 -6.20 -8.26
CA SER A 92 6.78 -5.48 -8.40
C SER A 92 6.24 -5.54 -9.83
N GLN A 93 7.10 -5.40 -10.84
CA GLN A 93 6.72 -5.51 -12.25
C GLN A 93 6.25 -6.92 -12.60
N ALA A 94 7.00 -7.95 -12.19
CA ALA A 94 6.63 -9.35 -12.42
C ALA A 94 5.29 -9.69 -11.74
N TRP A 95 5.09 -9.26 -10.49
CA TRP A 95 3.82 -9.42 -9.78
C TRP A 95 2.67 -8.68 -10.47
N GLY A 96 2.90 -7.47 -10.98
CA GLY A 96 1.91 -6.70 -11.72
C GLY A 96 1.43 -7.43 -12.98
N GLU A 97 2.34 -8.08 -13.71
CA GLU A 97 1.98 -8.86 -14.91
C GLU A 97 1.19 -10.13 -14.56
N VAL A 98 1.63 -10.88 -13.55
CA VAL A 98 0.92 -12.06 -13.03
C VAL A 98 -0.49 -11.67 -12.56
N ALA A 99 -0.61 -10.62 -11.77
CA ALA A 99 -1.90 -10.15 -11.26
C ALA A 99 -2.85 -9.72 -12.39
N ARG A 100 -2.33 -9.06 -13.44
CA ARG A 100 -3.12 -8.67 -14.62
C ARG A 100 -3.65 -9.92 -15.34
N ARG A 101 -2.81 -10.90 -15.57
CA ARG A 101 -3.20 -12.16 -16.24
C ARG A 101 -4.23 -12.92 -15.41
N LEU A 102 -4.00 -13.10 -14.12
CA LEU A 102 -4.94 -13.73 -13.21
C LEU A 102 -6.28 -12.98 -13.15
N ALA A 103 -6.25 -11.64 -13.12
CA ALA A 103 -7.48 -10.85 -13.13
C ALA A 103 -8.32 -11.12 -14.38
N HIS A 104 -7.71 -11.19 -15.56
CA HIS A 104 -8.40 -11.55 -16.80
C HIS A 104 -8.93 -12.98 -16.77
N GLU A 105 -8.11 -13.93 -16.33
CA GLU A 105 -8.50 -15.35 -16.27
C GLU A 105 -9.63 -15.62 -15.25
N ILE A 106 -9.69 -14.85 -14.16
CA ILE A 106 -10.79 -14.95 -13.18
C ILE A 106 -12.05 -14.24 -13.70
N LYS A 107 -11.95 -13.09 -14.36
CA LYS A 107 -13.12 -12.39 -14.92
C LYS A 107 -13.83 -13.18 -16.02
N ASN A 108 -13.09 -13.93 -16.80
CA ASN A 108 -13.64 -14.67 -17.94
C ASN A 108 -14.76 -15.64 -17.56
N PRO A 109 -14.65 -16.50 -16.52
CA PRO A 109 -15.76 -17.36 -16.09
C PRO A 109 -16.87 -16.62 -15.33
N LEU A 110 -16.59 -15.47 -14.71
CA LEU A 110 -17.58 -14.75 -13.92
C LEU A 110 -18.69 -14.13 -14.78
N THR A 111 -18.35 -13.62 -15.95
CA THR A 111 -19.34 -13.03 -16.88
C THR A 111 -20.38 -14.04 -17.36
N PRO A 112 -20.02 -15.24 -17.89
CA PRO A 112 -21.02 -16.24 -18.26
C PRO A 112 -21.83 -16.79 -17.06
N ILE A 113 -21.27 -16.84 -15.85
CA ILE A 113 -22.00 -17.24 -14.64
C ILE A 113 -23.13 -16.22 -14.37
N GLN A 114 -22.80 -14.92 -14.37
CA GLN A 114 -23.79 -13.85 -14.17
C GLN A 114 -24.88 -13.89 -15.24
N LEU A 115 -24.49 -13.93 -16.53
CA LEU A 115 -25.44 -14.00 -17.63
C LEU A 115 -26.34 -15.22 -17.57
N SER A 116 -25.83 -16.37 -17.11
CA SER A 116 -26.62 -17.58 -16.93
C SER A 116 -27.64 -17.45 -15.81
N ALA A 117 -27.27 -16.84 -14.69
CA ALA A 117 -28.16 -16.57 -13.56
C ALA A 117 -29.28 -15.60 -13.97
N GLU A 118 -28.93 -14.49 -14.61
CA GLU A 118 -29.90 -13.49 -15.11
C GLU A 118 -30.85 -14.10 -16.16
N ARG A 119 -30.34 -14.95 -17.06
CA ARG A 119 -31.15 -15.66 -18.05
C ARG A 119 -32.10 -16.65 -17.40
N LEU A 120 -31.71 -17.34 -16.33
CA LEU A 120 -32.64 -18.21 -15.57
C LEU A 120 -33.75 -17.42 -14.98
N GLU A 121 -33.48 -16.28 -14.32
CA GLU A 121 -34.50 -15.41 -13.77
C GLU A 121 -35.47 -14.93 -14.85
N MET A 122 -34.96 -14.37 -15.94
CA MET A 122 -35.76 -13.85 -17.05
C MET A 122 -36.66 -14.94 -17.68
N LYS A 123 -36.16 -16.19 -17.81
CA LYS A 123 -36.93 -17.27 -18.44
C LYS A 123 -37.97 -17.90 -17.52
N LEU A 124 -37.75 -17.95 -16.22
CA LEU A 124 -38.57 -18.62 -15.24
C LEU A 124 -39.52 -17.65 -14.46
N SER A 125 -39.19 -16.36 -14.47
CA SER A 125 -40.05 -15.34 -13.85
C SER A 125 -41.46 -15.37 -14.40
N GLY A 126 -42.44 -15.44 -13.48
CA GLY A 126 -43.86 -15.55 -13.81
C GLY A 126 -44.31 -16.91 -14.36
N LYS A 127 -43.39 -17.92 -14.45
CA LYS A 127 -43.68 -19.28 -14.92
C LYS A 127 -43.60 -20.34 -13.82
N VAL A 128 -43.19 -19.97 -12.64
CA VAL A 128 -43.10 -20.83 -11.46
C VAL A 128 -44.08 -20.33 -10.40
N PRO A 129 -44.58 -21.21 -9.49
CA PRO A 129 -45.44 -20.79 -8.41
C PRO A 129 -44.82 -19.75 -7.49
N PRO A 130 -45.61 -18.93 -6.75
CA PRO A 130 -45.13 -17.82 -5.94
C PRO A 130 -44.02 -18.19 -4.92
N PRO A 131 -44.05 -19.33 -4.20
CA PRO A 131 -42.96 -19.70 -3.29
C PRO A 131 -41.65 -19.96 -4.00
N GLU A 132 -41.67 -20.64 -5.13
CA GLU A 132 -40.51 -20.96 -5.97
C GLU A 132 -39.97 -19.70 -6.66
N GLN A 133 -40.87 -18.77 -7.03
CA GLN A 133 -40.45 -17.47 -7.58
C GLN A 133 -39.62 -16.69 -6.58
N ALA A 134 -39.98 -16.66 -5.31
CA ALA A 134 -39.23 -15.99 -4.26
C ALA A 134 -37.84 -16.62 -4.08
N ILE A 135 -37.76 -17.95 -4.14
CA ILE A 135 -36.49 -18.70 -4.06
C ILE A 135 -35.59 -18.38 -5.28
N LEU A 136 -36.18 -18.40 -6.48
CA LEU A 136 -35.48 -18.08 -7.74
C LEU A 136 -34.83 -16.69 -7.67
N THR A 137 -35.68 -15.66 -7.40
CA THR A 137 -35.19 -14.27 -7.34
C THR A 137 -34.13 -14.07 -6.27
N LYS A 138 -34.30 -14.64 -5.08
CA LYS A 138 -33.30 -14.56 -4.01
C LYS A 138 -32.00 -15.26 -4.40
N SER A 139 -32.06 -16.44 -5.03
CA SER A 139 -30.90 -17.20 -5.43
C SER A 139 -30.12 -16.52 -6.55
N VAL A 140 -30.82 -16.02 -7.58
CA VAL A 140 -30.19 -15.29 -8.69
C VAL A 140 -29.53 -14.01 -8.17
N LYS A 141 -30.24 -13.25 -7.34
CA LYS A 141 -29.68 -12.05 -6.71
C LYS A 141 -28.42 -12.37 -5.91
N THR A 142 -28.43 -13.46 -5.13
CA THR A 142 -27.25 -13.89 -4.37
C THR A 142 -26.08 -14.21 -5.30
N ILE A 143 -26.32 -14.94 -6.41
CA ILE A 143 -25.27 -15.28 -7.38
C ILE A 143 -24.70 -14.01 -8.01
N VAL A 144 -25.54 -13.09 -8.48
CA VAL A 144 -25.11 -11.82 -9.10
C VAL A 144 -24.31 -10.97 -8.12
N ASP A 145 -24.81 -10.81 -6.88
CA ASP A 145 -24.12 -10.06 -5.83
C ASP A 145 -22.71 -10.65 -5.53
N GLN A 146 -22.57 -11.99 -5.51
CA GLN A 146 -21.29 -12.66 -5.29
C GLN A 146 -20.34 -12.50 -6.48
N VAL A 147 -20.84 -12.61 -7.70
CA VAL A 147 -20.05 -12.39 -8.92
C VAL A 147 -19.52 -10.97 -8.96
N ASP A 148 -20.35 -9.98 -8.63
CA ASP A 148 -19.93 -8.59 -8.60
C ASP A 148 -18.91 -8.30 -7.47
N ALA A 149 -19.07 -8.95 -6.31
CA ALA A 149 -18.09 -8.89 -5.24
C ALA A 149 -16.72 -9.46 -5.68
N MET A 150 -16.72 -10.61 -6.37
CA MET A 150 -15.48 -11.21 -6.91
C MET A 150 -14.85 -10.33 -7.99
N LYS A 151 -15.64 -9.74 -8.89
CA LYS A 151 -15.12 -8.79 -9.90
C LYS A 151 -14.43 -7.59 -9.25
N ARG A 152 -15.03 -7.01 -8.18
CA ARG A 152 -14.42 -5.90 -7.42
C ARG A 152 -13.10 -6.32 -6.79
N LEU A 153 -13.08 -7.47 -6.08
CA LEU A 153 -11.87 -8.00 -5.45
C LEU A 153 -10.73 -8.20 -6.45
N VAL A 154 -11.04 -8.79 -7.59
CA VAL A 154 -10.06 -9.02 -8.66
C VAL A 154 -9.54 -7.71 -9.27
N ASN A 155 -10.40 -6.70 -9.41
CA ASN A 155 -9.97 -5.38 -9.88
C ASN A 155 -9.03 -4.69 -8.87
N GLU A 156 -9.41 -4.66 -7.60
CA GLU A 156 -8.59 -4.06 -6.54
C GLU A 156 -7.24 -4.77 -6.40
N PHE A 157 -7.22 -6.12 -6.50
CA PHE A 157 -5.98 -6.88 -6.51
C PHE A 157 -5.06 -6.51 -7.68
N ARG A 158 -5.63 -6.42 -8.90
CA ARG A 158 -4.89 -5.99 -10.09
C ARG A 158 -4.31 -4.58 -9.91
N ASP A 159 -5.12 -3.65 -9.39
CA ASP A 159 -4.73 -2.25 -9.23
C ASP A 159 -3.67 -2.09 -8.13
N TYR A 160 -3.77 -2.85 -7.03
CA TYR A 160 -2.73 -2.93 -6.00
C TYR A 160 -1.39 -3.47 -6.53
N ALA A 161 -1.45 -4.55 -7.32
CA ALA A 161 -0.24 -5.18 -7.87
C ALA A 161 0.42 -4.33 -8.97
N ARG A 162 -0.34 -3.48 -9.67
CA ARG A 162 0.11 -2.69 -10.84
C ARG A 162 0.51 -1.26 -10.48
N LEU A 163 0.46 -0.84 -9.23
CA LEU A 163 0.85 0.53 -8.89
C LEU A 163 2.25 0.84 -9.45
N PRO A 164 2.38 1.72 -10.47
CA PRO A 164 3.67 2.11 -11.01
C PRO A 164 4.42 2.96 -9.99
N ALA A 165 5.73 3.12 -10.19
CA ALA A 165 6.49 4.11 -9.43
C ALA A 165 5.89 5.52 -9.59
N ALA A 166 5.86 6.30 -8.50
CA ALA A 166 5.25 7.62 -8.52
C ALA A 166 6.07 8.62 -9.34
N GLU A 167 5.42 9.36 -10.21
CA GLU A 167 6.01 10.51 -10.91
C GLU A 167 5.79 11.78 -10.06
N LEU A 168 6.76 12.08 -9.20
CA LEU A 168 6.65 13.19 -8.25
C LEU A 168 6.77 14.55 -8.93
N ASN A 169 5.68 15.30 -9.00
CA ASN A 169 5.58 16.65 -9.51
C ASN A 169 4.99 17.60 -8.45
N PRO A 170 5.16 18.92 -8.58
CA PRO A 170 4.51 19.88 -7.68
C PRO A 170 3.00 19.86 -7.83
N VAL A 171 2.28 19.39 -6.79
CA VAL A 171 0.82 19.25 -6.77
C VAL A 171 0.20 20.20 -5.74
N ASP A 172 -0.86 20.89 -6.13
CA ASP A 172 -1.75 21.59 -5.22
C ASP A 172 -2.74 20.57 -4.64
N LEU A 173 -2.53 20.22 -3.37
CA LEU A 173 -3.33 19.19 -2.70
C LEU A 173 -4.78 19.66 -2.48
N ASN A 174 -5.00 20.94 -2.21
CA ASN A 174 -6.34 21.50 -2.02
C ASN A 174 -7.16 21.43 -3.32
N ALA A 175 -6.56 21.81 -4.44
CA ALA A 175 -7.20 21.72 -5.75
C ALA A 175 -7.54 20.26 -6.11
N LEU A 176 -6.62 19.33 -5.85
CA LEU A 176 -6.83 17.90 -6.09
C LEU A 176 -7.99 17.33 -5.22
N VAL A 177 -8.02 17.68 -3.93
CA VAL A 177 -9.11 17.27 -3.04
C VAL A 177 -10.44 17.82 -3.53
N ALA A 178 -10.50 19.11 -3.89
CA ALA A 178 -11.71 19.74 -4.40
C ALA A 178 -12.22 19.10 -5.71
N GLU A 179 -11.31 18.70 -6.60
CA GLU A 179 -11.65 17.96 -7.83
C GLU A 179 -12.28 16.59 -7.51
N VAL A 180 -11.68 15.82 -6.59
CA VAL A 180 -12.23 14.51 -6.20
C VAL A 180 -13.58 14.68 -5.52
N MET A 181 -13.76 15.72 -4.71
CA MET A 181 -15.02 15.97 -4.00
C MET A 181 -16.21 16.22 -4.91
N GLN A 182 -16.00 16.67 -6.16
CA GLN A 182 -17.10 16.78 -7.13
C GLN A 182 -17.78 15.44 -7.42
N LEU A 183 -17.09 14.31 -7.21
CA LEU A 183 -17.66 12.96 -7.35
C LEU A 183 -18.50 12.55 -6.12
N TYR A 184 -18.39 13.27 -5.03
CA TYR A 184 -19.06 13.00 -3.75
C TYR A 184 -20.13 14.05 -3.40
N ASP A 185 -20.37 15.00 -4.30
CA ASP A 185 -21.37 16.08 -4.15
C ASP A 185 -22.75 15.57 -4.58
N ASP A 186 -23.30 14.62 -3.79
CA ASP A 186 -24.64 14.11 -3.95
C ASP A 186 -25.47 14.57 -2.74
N GLU A 187 -26.44 15.47 -2.98
CA GLU A 187 -27.34 15.99 -1.94
C GLU A 187 -28.18 14.87 -1.27
N ASN A 188 -28.32 13.72 -1.93
CA ASN A 188 -29.03 12.55 -1.41
C ASN A 188 -28.10 11.48 -0.82
N ALA A 189 -26.80 11.78 -0.68
CA ALA A 189 -25.84 10.84 -0.12
C ALA A 189 -26.24 10.47 1.32
N LYS A 190 -26.27 9.17 1.64
CA LYS A 190 -26.56 8.67 2.99
C LYS A 190 -25.57 9.17 4.04
N VAL A 191 -24.34 9.39 3.62
CA VAL A 191 -23.24 9.90 4.44
C VAL A 191 -22.60 11.07 3.70
N PRO A 192 -22.89 12.32 4.11
CA PRO A 192 -22.29 13.50 3.49
C PRO A 192 -20.80 13.59 3.81
N VAL A 193 -20.05 14.24 2.92
CA VAL A 193 -18.62 14.53 3.09
C VAL A 193 -18.42 16.04 3.16
N HIS A 194 -17.71 16.51 4.19
CA HIS A 194 -17.37 17.92 4.37
C HIS A 194 -15.89 18.15 4.14
N MET A 195 -15.54 19.28 3.52
CA MET A 195 -14.17 19.72 3.29
C MET A 195 -13.77 20.80 4.29
N GLU A 196 -12.59 20.65 4.89
CA GLU A 196 -11.92 21.67 5.70
C GLU A 196 -10.50 21.86 5.15
N LEU A 197 -10.37 22.74 4.16
CA LEU A 197 -9.09 22.97 3.46
C LEU A 197 -8.37 24.21 4.01
N ASP A 198 -7.12 24.03 4.44
CA ASP A 198 -6.25 25.12 4.88
C ASP A 198 -5.67 25.84 3.65
N ALA A 199 -6.09 27.10 3.44
CA ALA A 199 -5.64 27.93 2.32
C ALA A 199 -4.11 28.23 2.36
N GLY A 200 -3.47 28.04 3.51
CA GLY A 200 -2.03 28.22 3.68
C GLY A 200 -1.17 27.04 3.22
N CYS A 201 -1.77 25.95 2.76
CA CYS A 201 -1.03 24.77 2.35
C CYS A 201 -0.17 25.05 1.10
N PRO A 202 1.17 24.86 1.19
CA PRO A 202 2.04 24.93 0.01
C PRO A 202 1.87 23.70 -0.88
N LYS A 203 2.38 23.79 -2.12
CA LYS A 203 2.44 22.62 -3.01
C LYS A 203 3.32 21.54 -2.44
N ILE A 204 2.88 20.30 -2.59
CA ILE A 204 3.61 19.09 -2.22
C ILE A 204 4.27 18.46 -3.45
N MET A 205 5.28 17.61 -3.22
CA MET A 205 5.81 16.74 -4.27
C MET A 205 4.98 15.46 -4.28
N GLY A 206 4.31 15.18 -5.41
CA GLY A 206 3.44 14.01 -5.51
C GLY A 206 2.99 13.68 -6.92
N ASP A 207 2.46 12.49 -7.10
CA ASP A 207 1.79 12.02 -8.30
C ASP A 207 0.27 12.27 -8.16
N ALA A 208 -0.26 13.17 -8.96
CA ALA A 208 -1.66 13.58 -8.86
C ALA A 208 -2.65 12.41 -9.09
N HIS A 209 -2.30 11.44 -9.94
CA HIS A 209 -3.15 10.29 -10.21
C HIS A 209 -3.21 9.35 -8.99
N GLN A 210 -2.06 9.03 -8.41
CA GLN A 210 -1.98 8.19 -7.22
C GLN A 210 -2.61 8.87 -6.00
N LEU A 211 -2.42 10.19 -5.83
CA LEU A 211 -3.04 10.95 -4.75
C LEU A 211 -4.56 11.02 -4.85
N ARG A 212 -5.14 11.12 -6.07
CA ARG A 212 -6.60 10.96 -6.26
C ARG A 212 -7.09 9.59 -5.78
N GLN A 213 -6.34 8.55 -6.07
CA GLN A 213 -6.66 7.19 -5.61
C GLN A 213 -6.60 7.08 -4.07
N VAL A 214 -5.62 7.73 -3.42
CA VAL A 214 -5.55 7.82 -1.96
C VAL A 214 -6.80 8.47 -1.39
N VAL A 215 -7.17 9.66 -1.90
CA VAL A 215 -8.36 10.40 -1.43
C VAL A 215 -9.61 9.55 -1.61
N HIS A 216 -9.80 8.93 -2.79
CA HIS A 216 -10.95 8.07 -3.07
C HIS A 216 -11.03 6.88 -2.10
N ASN A 217 -9.92 6.14 -1.90
CA ASN A 217 -9.88 4.99 -0.99
C ASN A 217 -10.18 5.37 0.45
N LEU A 218 -9.68 6.51 0.91
CA LEU A 218 -9.94 6.99 2.27
C LEU A 218 -11.39 7.42 2.45
N LEU A 219 -11.95 8.17 1.51
CA LEU A 219 -13.35 8.62 1.55
C LEU A 219 -14.33 7.44 1.50
N GLN A 220 -14.11 6.50 0.60
CA GLN A 220 -14.92 5.29 0.50
C GLN A 220 -14.89 4.48 1.81
N ASN A 221 -13.70 4.30 2.38
CA ASN A 221 -13.57 3.60 3.65
C ASN A 221 -14.29 4.31 4.81
N ALA A 222 -14.21 5.63 4.86
CA ALA A 222 -14.83 6.47 5.88
C ALA A 222 -16.37 6.47 5.76
N GLN A 223 -16.89 6.57 4.53
CA GLN A 223 -18.33 6.50 4.27
C GLN A 223 -18.91 5.14 4.66
N ASP A 224 -18.27 4.04 4.23
CA ASP A 224 -18.68 2.68 4.59
C ASP A 224 -18.71 2.45 6.10
N ALA A 225 -17.68 2.95 6.83
CA ALA A 225 -17.61 2.83 8.29
C ALA A 225 -18.73 3.62 8.98
N THR A 226 -18.99 4.85 8.51
CA THR A 226 -20.04 5.72 9.04
C THR A 226 -21.43 5.16 8.72
N GLU A 227 -21.69 4.69 7.50
CA GLU A 227 -22.96 4.07 7.11
C GLU A 227 -23.25 2.81 7.94
N SER A 228 -22.22 1.99 8.19
CA SER A 228 -22.35 0.79 9.02
C SER A 228 -22.72 1.13 10.46
N ALA A 229 -22.15 2.20 11.03
CA ALA A 229 -22.48 2.66 12.38
C ALA A 229 -23.90 3.21 12.47
N VAL A 230 -24.35 3.98 11.47
CA VAL A 230 -25.73 4.47 11.38
C VAL A 230 -26.71 3.31 11.28
N SER A 231 -26.41 2.31 10.46
CA SER A 231 -27.22 1.09 10.33
C SER A 231 -27.30 0.29 11.63
N ALA A 232 -26.30 0.41 12.51
CA ALA A 232 -26.28 -0.19 13.85
C ALA A 232 -26.92 0.69 14.94
N GLY A 233 -27.56 1.81 14.57
CA GLY A 233 -28.31 2.69 15.48
C GLY A 233 -27.53 3.91 15.98
N SER A 234 -26.38 4.23 15.42
CA SER A 234 -25.67 5.48 15.71
C SER A 234 -26.39 6.67 15.06
N LYS A 235 -26.15 7.88 15.59
CA LYS A 235 -26.66 9.12 14.97
C LYS A 235 -26.08 9.29 13.57
N PRO A 236 -26.85 9.85 12.60
CA PRO A 236 -26.32 10.25 11.31
C PRO A 236 -25.08 11.15 11.49
N GLY A 237 -24.04 10.84 10.77
CA GLY A 237 -22.78 11.56 10.84
C GLY A 237 -22.24 11.88 9.46
N ALA A 238 -21.24 12.75 9.40
CA ALA A 238 -20.56 13.13 8.18
C ALA A 238 -19.10 12.67 8.23
N VAL A 239 -18.54 12.39 7.07
CA VAL A 239 -17.09 12.24 6.88
C VAL A 239 -16.49 13.63 6.70
N VAL A 240 -15.31 13.88 7.28
CA VAL A 240 -14.59 15.14 7.10
C VAL A 240 -13.25 14.84 6.43
N ILE A 241 -12.97 15.51 5.31
CA ILE A 241 -11.64 15.55 4.71
C ILE A 241 -11.00 16.89 5.01
N LYS A 242 -9.75 16.85 5.51
CA LYS A 242 -9.06 18.03 6.01
C LYS A 242 -7.64 18.11 5.48
N THR A 243 -7.21 19.29 5.05
CA THR A 243 -5.81 19.62 4.81
C THR A 243 -5.31 20.59 5.87
N GLN A 244 -4.04 20.50 6.23
CA GLN A 244 -3.41 21.37 7.21
C GLN A 244 -1.93 21.56 6.91
N TRP A 245 -1.47 22.80 6.93
CA TRP A 245 -0.05 23.12 6.93
C TRP A 245 0.50 23.02 8.37
N VAL A 246 1.49 22.16 8.58
CA VAL A 246 2.15 21.98 9.89
C VAL A 246 3.54 22.58 9.80
N GLU A 247 3.65 23.88 10.10
CA GLU A 247 4.90 24.67 10.01
C GLU A 247 6.04 24.03 10.81
N SER A 248 5.75 23.52 12.02
CA SER A 248 6.76 22.93 12.90
C SER A 248 7.48 21.73 12.31
N SER A 249 6.83 20.99 11.42
CA SER A 249 7.41 19.83 10.74
C SER A 249 7.75 20.09 9.27
N GLY A 250 7.34 21.24 8.70
CA GLY A 250 7.48 21.55 7.29
C GLY A 250 6.74 20.56 6.38
N ARG A 251 5.54 20.11 6.80
CA ARG A 251 4.77 19.10 6.05
C ARG A 251 3.31 19.51 5.91
N VAL A 252 2.71 19.15 4.79
CA VAL A 252 1.26 19.26 4.57
C VAL A 252 0.62 17.94 5.01
N ARG A 253 -0.39 18.04 5.87
CA ARG A 253 -1.16 16.89 6.34
C ARG A 253 -2.52 16.83 5.65
N LEU A 254 -2.84 15.66 5.08
CA LEU A 254 -4.18 15.28 4.64
C LEU A 254 -4.77 14.35 5.70
N SER A 255 -5.99 14.57 6.13
CA SER A 255 -6.69 13.71 7.11
C SER A 255 -8.10 13.45 6.66
N VAL A 256 -8.56 12.21 6.81
CA VAL A 256 -9.96 11.81 6.63
C VAL A 256 -10.46 11.27 7.96
N LEU A 257 -11.57 11.82 8.43
CA LEU A 257 -12.20 11.51 9.70
C LEU A 257 -13.59 10.93 9.47
N ASP A 258 -13.85 9.76 10.03
CA ASP A 258 -15.16 9.13 9.99
C ASP A 258 -15.89 9.19 11.34
N GLN A 259 -17.15 8.76 11.35
CA GLN A 259 -17.98 8.60 12.53
C GLN A 259 -18.44 7.13 12.67
N GLY A 260 -17.57 6.21 12.27
CA GLY A 260 -17.78 4.77 12.42
C GLY A 260 -17.52 4.25 13.84
N CYS A 261 -17.44 2.94 13.95
CA CYS A 261 -17.11 2.28 15.23
C CYS A 261 -15.61 2.30 15.57
N GLY A 262 -14.76 2.89 14.71
CA GLY A 262 -13.32 2.84 14.82
C GLY A 262 -12.74 1.47 14.48
N PHE A 263 -11.46 1.28 14.82
CA PHE A 263 -10.74 0.03 14.59
C PHE A 263 -10.53 -0.73 15.90
N PRO A 264 -10.74 -2.05 15.94
CA PRO A 264 -10.27 -2.90 17.03
C PRO A 264 -8.75 -2.77 17.20
N GLU A 265 -8.25 -2.89 18.42
CA GLU A 265 -6.83 -2.66 18.72
C GLU A 265 -5.89 -3.64 17.97
N ASN A 266 -6.31 -4.88 17.82
CA ASN A 266 -5.59 -5.89 17.04
C ASN A 266 -5.52 -5.57 15.53
N ILE A 267 -6.49 -4.82 15.01
CA ILE A 267 -6.52 -4.39 13.60
C ILE A 267 -5.72 -3.10 13.42
N LEU A 268 -5.76 -2.16 14.36
CA LEU A 268 -5.03 -0.89 14.29
C LEU A 268 -3.55 -1.08 13.92
N ARG A 269 -2.91 -2.08 14.50
CA ARG A 269 -1.48 -2.39 14.25
C ARG A 269 -1.23 -2.97 12.86
N ARG A 270 -2.26 -3.58 12.25
CA ARG A 270 -2.16 -4.32 10.99
C ARG A 270 -3.04 -3.73 9.88
N ALA A 271 -3.62 -2.55 10.11
CA ALA A 271 -4.62 -1.96 9.23
C ALA A 271 -4.12 -1.69 7.80
N PHE A 272 -2.81 -1.56 7.62
CA PHE A 272 -2.17 -1.35 6.33
C PHE A 272 -1.66 -2.63 5.67
N GLU A 273 -1.76 -3.79 6.34
CA GLU A 273 -1.43 -5.07 5.73
C GLU A 273 -2.49 -5.46 4.71
N PRO A 274 -2.11 -6.01 3.54
CA PRO A 274 -3.07 -6.50 2.57
C PRO A 274 -4.01 -7.57 3.16
N TYR A 275 -5.28 -7.56 2.72
CA TYR A 275 -6.34 -8.48 3.14
C TYR A 275 -6.77 -8.38 4.61
N VAL A 276 -6.30 -7.39 5.35
CA VAL A 276 -6.78 -7.11 6.71
C VAL A 276 -8.03 -6.23 6.63
N THR A 277 -9.16 -6.74 7.11
CA THR A 277 -10.45 -6.03 7.08
C THR A 277 -11.37 -6.47 8.20
N THR A 278 -12.19 -5.56 8.69
CA THR A 278 -13.32 -5.84 9.59
C THR A 278 -14.66 -5.91 8.85
N LYS A 279 -14.68 -5.53 7.57
CA LYS A 279 -15.91 -5.48 6.77
C LYS A 279 -16.21 -6.86 6.17
N VAL A 280 -17.47 -7.32 6.28
CA VAL A 280 -17.90 -8.62 5.72
C VAL A 280 -17.71 -8.70 4.20
N ARG A 281 -17.82 -7.56 3.50
CA ARG A 281 -17.67 -7.45 2.03
C ARG A 281 -16.42 -6.64 1.64
N GLY A 282 -15.52 -6.35 2.57
CA GLY A 282 -14.30 -5.61 2.33
C GLY A 282 -13.17 -6.52 1.83
N THR A 283 -12.40 -6.06 0.88
CA THR A 283 -11.24 -6.79 0.34
C THR A 283 -10.00 -6.69 1.23
N GLY A 284 -9.93 -5.63 2.05
CA GLY A 284 -8.75 -5.30 2.86
C GLY A 284 -7.57 -4.76 2.06
N LEU A 285 -7.80 -4.32 0.81
CA LEU A 285 -6.75 -3.77 -0.05
C LEU A 285 -6.69 -2.23 -0.05
N GLY A 286 -7.80 -1.55 0.28
CA GLY A 286 -7.86 -0.09 0.19
C GLY A 286 -6.80 0.64 1.02
N LEU A 287 -6.61 0.27 2.29
CA LEU A 287 -5.58 0.87 3.14
C LEU A 287 -4.16 0.39 2.77
N ALA A 288 -4.00 -0.82 2.26
CA ALA A 288 -2.72 -1.31 1.73
C ALA A 288 -2.27 -0.51 0.49
N VAL A 289 -3.23 -0.15 -0.41
CA VAL A 289 -2.98 0.77 -1.54
C VAL A 289 -2.53 2.14 -1.02
N VAL A 290 -3.25 2.69 -0.03
CA VAL A 290 -2.90 3.98 0.59
C VAL A 290 -1.47 3.95 1.16
N LYS A 291 -1.11 2.88 1.88
CA LYS A 291 0.24 2.72 2.44
C LYS A 291 1.30 2.65 1.34
N LYS A 292 1.09 1.83 0.31
CA LYS A 292 2.03 1.71 -0.82
C LYS A 292 2.24 3.05 -1.52
N ILE A 293 1.17 3.79 -1.80
CA ILE A 293 1.27 5.14 -2.40
C ILE A 293 1.98 6.10 -1.45
N ALA A 294 1.70 6.05 -0.14
CA ALA A 294 2.37 6.89 0.84
C ALA A 294 3.88 6.64 0.87
N ASP A 295 4.31 5.38 0.78
CA ASP A 295 5.73 4.99 0.74
C ASP A 295 6.42 5.52 -0.53
N GLU A 296 5.79 5.39 -1.70
CA GLU A 296 6.29 5.96 -2.98
C GLU A 296 6.42 7.49 -2.94
N HIS A 297 5.65 8.16 -2.07
CA HIS A 297 5.70 9.62 -1.85
C HIS A 297 6.59 10.03 -0.68
N ALA A 298 7.36 9.13 -0.08
CA ALA A 298 8.10 9.36 1.16
C ALA A 298 7.24 10.04 2.25
N SER A 299 5.94 9.66 2.27
CA SER A 299 4.94 10.21 3.16
C SER A 299 4.75 9.33 4.39
N ARG A 300 4.48 9.97 5.52
CA ARG A 300 4.09 9.27 6.73
C ARG A 300 2.58 9.04 6.72
N VAL A 301 2.13 7.81 6.97
CA VAL A 301 0.71 7.49 7.15
C VAL A 301 0.47 7.06 8.59
N ASP A 302 -0.57 7.62 9.21
CA ASP A 302 -0.97 7.36 10.59
C ASP A 302 -2.46 7.03 10.64
N ILE A 303 -2.84 6.13 11.55
CA ILE A 303 -4.22 5.74 11.81
C ILE A 303 -4.48 5.79 13.31
N ALA A 304 -5.61 6.35 13.71
CA ALA A 304 -6.01 6.43 15.10
C ALA A 304 -7.54 6.36 15.28
N ASN A 305 -7.98 5.82 16.41
CA ASN A 305 -9.37 5.95 16.83
C ASN A 305 -9.60 7.34 17.41
N ARG A 306 -10.74 7.94 17.07
CA ARG A 306 -11.20 9.21 17.63
C ARG A 306 -12.01 8.93 18.89
N VAL A 307 -11.66 9.61 19.95
CA VAL A 307 -12.40 9.52 21.22
C VAL A 307 -13.26 10.78 21.39
N VAL A 308 -14.58 10.58 21.52
CA VAL A 308 -15.57 11.61 21.77
C VAL A 308 -16.32 11.21 23.05
N ASP A 309 -16.34 12.08 24.04
CA ASP A 309 -16.98 11.83 25.34
C ASP A 309 -16.54 10.52 26.02
N GLY A 310 -15.26 10.18 25.91
CA GLY A 310 -14.69 8.97 26.53
C GLY A 310 -15.01 7.65 25.80
N LYS A 311 -15.66 7.71 24.63
CA LYS A 311 -15.96 6.55 23.77
C LYS A 311 -15.36 6.71 22.40
N ILE A 312 -15.09 5.58 21.73
CA ILE A 312 -14.68 5.61 20.32
C ILE A 312 -15.88 6.13 19.48
N GLY A 313 -15.67 7.26 18.81
CA GLY A 313 -16.67 7.93 17.98
C GLY A 313 -16.23 8.02 16.51
N GLY A 314 -15.38 7.10 16.04
CA GLY A 314 -14.87 7.03 14.67
C GLY A 314 -13.39 6.77 14.60
N ALA A 315 -12.84 6.88 13.39
CA ALA A 315 -11.42 6.80 13.13
C ALA A 315 -10.91 8.03 12.36
N GLN A 316 -9.61 8.16 12.32
CA GLN A 316 -8.89 9.14 11.53
C GLN A 316 -7.73 8.45 10.84
N VAL A 317 -7.59 8.66 9.53
CA VAL A 317 -6.41 8.29 8.76
C VAL A 317 -5.77 9.57 8.25
N SER A 318 -4.46 9.72 8.45
CA SER A 318 -3.71 10.93 8.08
C SER A 318 -2.47 10.59 7.27
N LEU A 319 -2.19 11.38 6.23
CA LEU A 319 -0.94 11.35 5.48
C LEU A 319 -0.21 12.68 5.64
N SER A 320 1.11 12.64 5.76
CA SER A 320 1.96 13.83 5.88
C SER A 320 2.98 13.86 4.75
N PHE A 321 2.88 14.87 3.87
CA PHE A 321 3.69 15.03 2.67
C PHE A 321 4.80 16.06 2.89
N ALA A 322 5.95 15.83 2.27
CA ALA A 322 7.00 16.82 2.19
C ALA A 322 6.60 17.91 1.18
N ILE A 323 6.96 19.16 1.48
CA ILE A 323 6.77 20.28 0.55
C ILE A 323 7.85 20.30 -0.53
N GLN A 324 7.54 20.94 -1.65
CA GLN A 324 8.55 21.35 -2.60
C GLN A 324 9.52 22.31 -1.90
N LYS A 325 10.80 21.95 -1.77
CA LYS A 325 11.81 22.92 -1.32
C LYS A 325 11.93 23.98 -2.39
N THR A 326 11.44 25.19 -2.12
CA THR A 326 11.77 26.35 -2.94
C THR A 326 13.28 26.50 -2.87
N ALA A 327 13.97 26.37 -4.01
CA ALA A 327 15.38 26.73 -4.08
C ALA A 327 15.44 28.21 -3.68
N GLN A 328 15.99 28.52 -2.50
CA GLN A 328 16.36 29.87 -2.15
C GLN A 328 17.48 30.26 -3.10
N THR A 329 17.15 31.17 -4.02
CA THR A 329 18.06 31.84 -4.94
C THR A 329 18.95 32.78 -4.13
#